data_19316bc2324462eefed4340bd3c9a8fa
#
_entry.id   19316bc2324462eefed4340bd3c9a8fa
#
_cell.length_a   1.000
_cell.length_b   1.000
_cell.length_c   1.000
_cell.angle_alpha   90.00
_cell.angle_beta   90.00
_cell.angle_gamma   90.00
#
_symmetry.space_group_name_H-M   'P 1'
#
loop_
_entity.id
_entity.type
_entity.pdbx_description
1 polymer ?
#
loop_
_entity_poly.entity_id
_entity_poly.type
_entity_poly.pdbx_seq_one_letter_code
_entity_poly.pdbx_strand_id
1 'polypeptide(L)'
;MKKKWMYYAACGLAILGLAACSSDDASGKKATENGGSDTLVVYSPNSEGLIGATIPAFEEKYGIKVELIQAGTGELFKKLESEKEAPVADIIFGGSYTQYATHGELFENYVSTENDNVIKEYQNTTGYSTPYTLDGSVLIVNPDLTKGMNIEGYSDLIKPELKGKIATADPANSSSAFAQLTNMLQAEGGYTDDKAWTYVKNLFTLIDGKIGSSSSGVYKAVADGEMAVGLSYEDPAVKLLNDGANIKVVYPKEGTVFLPASAAIIKNAKNMENAKKFIDFIISQEVQDTLGTTTTNRPVRKN
;
A
#
# COMPACT_ATOMS: atom_id res chain seq x y z
N MET A 1 29.39 -43.54 -38.14
CA MET A 1 28.83 -44.88 -38.01
C MET A 1 27.47 -44.72 -37.35
N LYS A 2 26.35 -44.73 -38.13
CA LYS A 2 25.43 -45.87 -38.30
C LYS A 2 24.82 -46.29 -36.92
N LYS A 3 23.49 -46.23 -36.66
CA LYS A 3 22.24 -46.62 -37.38
C LYS A 3 21.06 -46.08 -36.50
N LYS A 4 20.03 -45.39 -36.94
CA LYS A 4 18.78 -45.80 -37.61
C LYS A 4 18.06 -46.99 -36.95
N TRP A 5 16.73 -46.71 -36.58
CA TRP A 5 15.47 -47.41 -36.93
C TRP A 5 14.39 -47.03 -35.91
N MET A 6 13.31 -46.39 -36.12
CA MET A 6 12.14 -46.42 -37.03
C MET A 6 11.32 -47.72 -36.96
N TYR A 7 10.02 -47.53 -36.72
CA TYR A 7 8.78 -48.21 -37.16
C TYR A 7 7.85 -48.54 -35.98
N TYR A 8 6.53 -48.48 -35.95
CA TYR A 8 5.33 -48.17 -36.77
C TYR A 8 4.19 -48.25 -35.74
N ALA A 9 3.21 -47.42 -35.71
CA ALA A 9 1.87 -47.37 -36.30
C ALA A 9 0.98 -48.62 -36.13
N ALA A 10 -0.21 -48.40 -35.54
CA ALA A 10 -1.52 -48.79 -36.08
C ALA A 10 -2.60 -48.73 -34.98
N CYS A 11 -3.56 -47.87 -35.10
CA CYS A 11 -4.94 -48.06 -35.46
C CYS A 11 -5.73 -49.13 -34.71
N GLY A 12 -6.84 -48.72 -34.11
CA GLY A 12 -7.95 -49.57 -33.66
C GLY A 12 -9.11 -48.77 -33.13
N LEU A 13 -10.03 -48.33 -34.02
CA LEU A 13 -11.39 -47.93 -33.71
C LEU A 13 -12.20 -49.13 -33.18
N ALA A 14 -12.99 -48.91 -32.14
CA ALA A 14 -14.21 -49.66 -31.97
C ALA A 14 -15.26 -48.78 -31.24
N ILE A 15 -16.34 -48.54 -31.94
CA ILE A 15 -17.59 -47.85 -31.61
C ILE A 15 -18.58 -48.90 -31.09
N LEU A 16 -19.64 -48.43 -30.41
CA LEU A 16 -20.89 -49.05 -29.98
C LEU A 16 -20.92 -49.48 -28.51
N GLY A 17 -21.90 -49.17 -27.73
CA GLY A 17 -23.16 -48.52 -27.91
C GLY A 17 -24.09 -48.80 -26.73
N LEU A 18 -24.94 -47.84 -26.48
CA LEU A 18 -26.33 -47.97 -26.01
C LEU A 18 -26.66 -48.50 -24.59
N ALA A 19 -27.15 -47.57 -23.81
CA ALA A 19 -28.52 -47.48 -23.28
C ALA A 19 -28.77 -48.35 -22.04
N ALA A 20 -29.37 -47.86 -21.03
CA ALA A 20 -30.55 -47.12 -20.72
C ALA A 20 -30.94 -47.27 -19.26
N CYS A 21 -31.54 -46.20 -18.76
CA CYS A 21 -32.64 -46.13 -17.80
C CYS A 21 -32.44 -46.50 -16.32
N SER A 22 -32.54 -45.47 -15.57
CA SER A 22 -33.61 -44.97 -14.68
C SER A 22 -33.44 -45.39 -13.23
N SER A 23 -33.43 -44.45 -12.36
CA SER A 23 -34.54 -43.89 -11.60
C SER A 23 -34.02 -42.94 -10.51
N ASP A 24 -34.64 -41.81 -10.51
CA ASP A 24 -34.94 -40.90 -9.42
C ASP A 24 -34.20 -41.04 -8.08
N ASP A 25 -33.41 -39.99 -7.74
CA ASP A 25 -33.74 -39.26 -6.52
C ASP A 25 -33.31 -37.79 -6.66
N ALA A 26 -34.32 -36.95 -6.61
CA ALA A 26 -34.19 -35.51 -6.71
C ALA A 26 -33.77 -34.96 -5.35
N SER A 27 -32.55 -34.45 -5.28
CA SER A 27 -32.23 -33.40 -4.32
C SER A 27 -31.50 -32.31 -5.09
N GLY A 28 -32.29 -31.43 -5.67
CA GLY A 28 -31.85 -30.25 -6.37
C GLY A 28 -31.19 -29.29 -5.40
N LYS A 29 -29.87 -29.29 -5.33
CA LYS A 29 -29.15 -28.07 -5.01
C LYS A 29 -29.24 -27.18 -6.24
N LYS A 30 -30.15 -26.19 -6.19
CA LYS A 30 -30.09 -25.02 -7.03
C LYS A 30 -28.69 -24.43 -6.86
N ALA A 31 -27.85 -24.62 -7.86
CA ALA A 31 -26.73 -23.73 -8.07
C ALA A 31 -27.34 -22.34 -8.29
N THR A 32 -27.22 -21.46 -7.32
CA THR A 32 -27.42 -20.05 -7.53
C THR A 32 -26.30 -19.61 -8.48
N GLU A 33 -26.68 -19.42 -9.76
CA GLU A 33 -25.88 -18.64 -10.70
C GLU A 33 -25.79 -17.20 -10.18
N ASN A 34 -24.87 -16.95 -9.24
CA ASN A 34 -24.25 -15.66 -9.09
C ASN A 34 -22.87 -15.80 -9.75
N GLY A 35 -22.80 -15.43 -11.03
CA GLY A 35 -21.56 -15.36 -11.80
C GLY A 35 -20.63 -14.25 -11.32
N GLY A 36 -20.28 -14.24 -10.04
CA GLY A 36 -19.22 -13.41 -9.49
C GLY A 36 -17.93 -14.23 -9.46
N SER A 37 -16.85 -13.66 -9.95
CA SER A 37 -15.51 -14.22 -9.75
C SER A 37 -15.24 -14.39 -8.24
N ASP A 38 -14.59 -15.47 -7.84
CA ASP A 38 -14.16 -15.69 -6.45
C ASP A 38 -12.81 -15.04 -6.15
N THR A 39 -12.37 -14.08 -6.99
CA THR A 39 -11.06 -13.44 -6.88
C THR A 39 -11.16 -11.92 -6.90
N LEU A 40 -10.12 -11.27 -6.37
CA LEU A 40 -9.89 -9.82 -6.40
C LEU A 40 -8.39 -9.57 -6.56
N VAL A 41 -7.99 -8.83 -7.59
CA VAL A 41 -6.58 -8.46 -7.80
C VAL A 41 -6.32 -7.09 -7.19
N VAL A 42 -5.38 -7.03 -6.24
CA VAL A 42 -5.08 -5.82 -5.47
C VAL A 42 -3.64 -5.39 -5.66
N TYR A 43 -3.42 -4.15 -6.09
CA TYR A 43 -2.13 -3.47 -6.06
C TYR A 43 -1.98 -2.71 -4.76
N SER A 44 -0.89 -2.91 -4.01
CA SER A 44 -0.71 -2.22 -2.73
C SER A 44 0.75 -1.90 -2.40
N PRO A 45 1.03 -0.64 -1.98
CA PRO A 45 2.31 -0.25 -1.40
C PRO A 45 2.33 -0.35 0.14
N ASN A 46 1.24 -0.84 0.75
CA ASN A 46 1.05 -0.84 2.20
C ASN A 46 2.06 -1.72 2.94
N SER A 47 2.23 -1.44 4.22
CA SER A 47 3.05 -2.23 5.14
C SER A 47 2.50 -3.65 5.31
N GLU A 48 3.38 -4.58 5.68
CA GLU A 48 3.02 -5.96 5.99
C GLU A 48 1.99 -6.04 7.13
N GLY A 49 2.07 -5.12 8.12
CA GLY A 49 1.12 -5.05 9.23
C GLY A 49 -0.30 -4.74 8.80
N LEU A 50 -0.46 -3.71 7.96
CA LEU A 50 -1.77 -3.33 7.42
C LEU A 50 -2.35 -4.42 6.51
N ILE A 51 -1.54 -4.97 5.62
CA ILE A 51 -1.93 -6.08 4.72
C ILE A 51 -2.38 -7.29 5.53
N GLY A 52 -1.60 -7.68 6.54
CA GLY A 52 -1.90 -8.83 7.40
C GLY A 52 -3.17 -8.67 8.26
N ALA A 53 -3.53 -7.42 8.59
CA ALA A 53 -4.76 -7.12 9.33
C ALA A 53 -6.02 -7.05 8.45
N THR A 54 -5.87 -6.79 7.14
CA THR A 54 -7.01 -6.51 6.26
C THR A 54 -7.32 -7.64 5.29
N ILE A 55 -6.35 -8.12 4.53
CA ILE A 55 -6.59 -9.09 3.45
C ILE A 55 -7.13 -10.42 3.96
N PRO A 56 -6.52 -11.09 4.97
CA PRO A 56 -7.06 -12.35 5.47
C PRO A 56 -8.47 -12.23 6.03
N ALA A 57 -8.79 -11.13 6.72
CA ALA A 57 -10.11 -10.86 7.25
C ALA A 57 -11.15 -10.64 6.14
N PHE A 58 -10.77 -10.00 5.03
CA PHE A 58 -11.63 -9.88 3.84
C PHE A 58 -11.91 -11.24 3.20
N GLU A 59 -10.87 -12.05 2.99
CA GLU A 59 -10.98 -13.39 2.43
C GLU A 59 -11.88 -14.28 3.27
N GLU A 60 -11.70 -14.27 4.60
CA GLU A 60 -12.52 -15.03 5.54
C GLU A 60 -14.00 -14.60 5.49
N LYS A 61 -14.24 -13.28 5.49
CA LYS A 61 -15.60 -12.72 5.55
C LYS A 61 -16.41 -12.98 4.29
N TYR A 62 -15.78 -12.86 3.12
CA TYR A 62 -16.49 -12.88 1.84
C TYR A 62 -16.25 -14.13 1.00
N GLY A 63 -15.28 -14.97 1.37
CA GLY A 63 -14.89 -16.15 0.56
C GLY A 63 -14.24 -15.76 -0.77
N ILE A 64 -13.73 -14.54 -0.90
CA ILE A 64 -13.10 -13.99 -2.10
C ILE A 64 -11.59 -14.06 -1.92
N LYS A 65 -10.88 -14.74 -2.82
CA LYS A 65 -9.42 -14.82 -2.78
C LYS A 65 -8.78 -13.54 -3.31
N VAL A 66 -7.81 -13.00 -2.58
CA VAL A 66 -7.06 -11.81 -2.99
C VAL A 66 -5.73 -12.20 -3.64
N GLU A 67 -5.52 -11.74 -4.87
CA GLU A 67 -4.23 -11.79 -5.55
C GLU A 67 -3.52 -10.44 -5.32
N LEU A 68 -2.56 -10.43 -4.39
CA LEU A 68 -1.85 -9.23 -3.98
C LEU A 68 -0.56 -9.03 -4.78
N ILE A 69 -0.40 -7.84 -5.37
CA ILE A 69 0.83 -7.39 -6.00
C ILE A 69 1.35 -6.16 -5.25
N GLN A 70 2.53 -6.30 -4.63
CA GLN A 70 3.15 -5.25 -3.83
C GLN A 70 4.33 -4.62 -4.57
N ALA A 71 4.35 -3.28 -4.60
CA ALA A 71 5.45 -2.47 -5.11
C ALA A 71 5.39 -1.05 -4.53
N GLY A 72 6.37 -0.21 -4.84
CA GLY A 72 6.34 1.21 -4.48
C GLY A 72 5.16 1.93 -5.17
N THR A 73 4.62 2.96 -4.52
CA THR A 73 3.41 3.65 -5.00
C THR A 73 3.58 4.18 -6.43
N GLY A 74 4.71 4.83 -6.73
CA GLY A 74 4.96 5.37 -8.08
C GLY A 74 5.10 4.28 -9.14
N GLU A 75 5.62 3.10 -8.81
CA GLU A 75 5.69 1.95 -9.71
C GLU A 75 4.28 1.43 -10.01
N LEU A 76 3.43 1.31 -8.98
CA LEU A 76 2.05 0.86 -9.15
C LEU A 76 1.23 1.83 -10.01
N PHE A 77 1.37 3.14 -9.80
CA PHE A 77 0.66 4.12 -10.63
C PHE A 77 1.13 4.11 -12.09
N LYS A 78 2.44 4.00 -12.35
CA LYS A 78 2.96 3.80 -13.72
C LYS A 78 2.42 2.51 -14.35
N LYS A 79 2.28 1.46 -13.56
CA LYS A 79 1.71 0.20 -14.01
C LYS A 79 0.23 0.37 -14.37
N LEU A 80 -0.56 1.06 -13.54
CA LEU A 80 -1.96 1.39 -13.83
C LEU A 80 -2.10 2.19 -15.14
N GLU A 81 -1.26 3.22 -15.34
CA GLU A 81 -1.25 3.99 -16.59
C GLU A 81 -0.97 3.12 -17.82
N SER A 82 -0.01 2.20 -17.71
CA SER A 82 0.34 1.29 -18.80
C SER A 82 -0.75 0.26 -19.11
N GLU A 83 -1.58 -0.07 -18.14
CA GLU A 83 -2.64 -1.08 -18.21
C GLU A 83 -4.04 -0.48 -18.40
N LYS A 84 -4.17 0.85 -18.55
CA LYS A 84 -5.47 1.55 -18.53
C LYS A 84 -6.51 1.03 -19.52
N GLU A 85 -6.08 0.51 -20.68
CA GLU A 85 -6.98 -0.05 -21.70
C GLU A 85 -7.42 -1.49 -21.39
N ALA A 86 -6.63 -2.23 -20.59
CA ALA A 86 -6.90 -3.60 -20.18
C ALA A 86 -6.34 -3.84 -18.77
N PRO A 87 -7.02 -3.35 -17.72
CA PRO A 87 -6.51 -3.41 -16.36
C PRO A 87 -6.33 -4.86 -15.89
N VAL A 88 -5.22 -5.10 -15.20
CA VAL A 88 -4.92 -6.37 -14.55
C VAL A 88 -5.50 -6.37 -13.14
N ALA A 89 -5.30 -5.29 -12.39
CA ALA A 89 -5.82 -5.17 -11.04
C ALA A 89 -7.24 -4.58 -11.01
N ASP A 90 -7.96 -4.89 -9.95
CA ASP A 90 -9.30 -4.38 -9.66
C ASP A 90 -9.26 -3.17 -8.73
N ILE A 91 -8.28 -3.16 -7.81
CA ILE A 91 -8.13 -2.13 -6.78
C ILE A 91 -6.67 -1.70 -6.67
N ILE A 92 -6.45 -0.42 -6.43
CA ILE A 92 -5.25 0.07 -5.76
C ILE A 92 -5.60 0.38 -4.31
N PHE A 93 -4.84 -0.23 -3.37
CA PHE A 93 -5.02 -0.13 -1.93
C PHE A 93 -3.78 0.46 -1.28
N GLY A 94 -3.73 1.77 -1.13
CA GLY A 94 -2.61 2.54 -0.59
C GLY A 94 -2.16 3.67 -1.50
N GLY A 95 -1.25 4.48 -1.01
CA GLY A 95 -0.84 5.72 -1.65
C GLY A 95 -1.57 6.94 -1.10
N SER A 96 -1.02 8.14 -1.31
CA SER A 96 -1.56 9.37 -0.80
C SER A 96 -2.66 9.95 -1.69
N TYR A 97 -3.57 10.71 -1.09
CA TYR A 97 -4.64 11.43 -1.79
C TYR A 97 -4.14 12.22 -3.02
N THR A 98 -2.95 12.82 -2.95
CA THR A 98 -2.39 13.61 -4.05
C THR A 98 -2.22 12.79 -5.34
N GLN A 99 -1.79 11.54 -5.22
CA GLN A 99 -1.61 10.66 -6.37
C GLN A 99 -2.95 10.30 -7.01
N TYR A 100 -3.98 10.06 -6.21
CA TYR A 100 -5.32 9.83 -6.74
C TYR A 100 -5.87 11.06 -7.44
N ALA A 101 -5.66 12.25 -6.90
CA ALA A 101 -6.13 13.50 -7.49
C ALA A 101 -5.50 13.81 -8.86
N THR A 102 -4.25 13.37 -9.07
CA THR A 102 -3.54 13.57 -10.36
C THR A 102 -3.82 12.50 -11.41
N HIS A 103 -4.49 11.40 -11.04
CA HIS A 103 -4.76 10.26 -11.91
C HIS A 103 -6.23 9.83 -11.86
N GLY A 104 -7.13 10.78 -11.61
CA GLY A 104 -8.56 10.48 -11.41
C GLY A 104 -9.23 9.71 -12.56
N GLU A 105 -8.72 9.86 -13.79
CA GLU A 105 -9.21 9.18 -14.99
C GLU A 105 -8.98 7.66 -14.97
N LEU A 106 -8.08 7.16 -14.12
CA LEU A 106 -7.78 5.73 -13.96
C LEU A 106 -8.79 5.00 -13.07
N PHE A 107 -9.68 5.73 -12.40
CA PHE A 107 -10.54 5.16 -11.37
C PHE A 107 -12.02 5.18 -11.73
N GLU A 108 -12.73 4.18 -11.21
CA GLU A 108 -14.18 4.09 -11.29
C GLU A 108 -14.82 4.95 -10.19
N ASN A 109 -15.94 5.58 -10.52
CA ASN A 109 -16.71 6.32 -9.51
C ASN A 109 -17.41 5.36 -8.55
N TYR A 110 -16.99 5.40 -7.31
CA TYR A 110 -17.63 4.67 -6.23
C TYR A 110 -17.45 5.39 -4.89
N VAL A 111 -18.54 5.66 -4.22
CA VAL A 111 -18.57 6.16 -2.86
C VAL A 111 -19.22 5.10 -1.98
N SER A 112 -18.51 4.61 -0.99
CA SER A 112 -19.01 3.61 -0.05
C SER A 112 -20.24 4.11 0.70
N THR A 113 -21.16 3.21 0.99
CA THR A 113 -22.31 3.49 1.88
C THR A 113 -21.88 3.81 3.31
N GLU A 114 -20.66 3.43 3.69
CA GLU A 114 -20.04 3.73 4.99
C GLU A 114 -19.37 5.12 5.05
N ASN A 115 -19.33 5.87 3.94
CA ASN A 115 -18.62 7.14 3.84
C ASN A 115 -19.05 8.17 4.88
N ASP A 116 -20.34 8.23 5.24
CA ASP A 116 -20.88 9.16 6.24
C ASP A 116 -20.39 8.86 7.66
N ASN A 117 -19.91 7.65 7.91
CA ASN A 117 -19.31 7.22 9.17
C ASN A 117 -17.82 7.60 9.28
N VAL A 118 -17.18 8.01 8.18
CA VAL A 118 -15.82 8.54 8.17
C VAL A 118 -15.81 9.97 8.74
N ILE A 119 -14.75 10.35 9.45
CA ILE A 119 -14.50 11.71 9.92
C ILE A 119 -14.64 12.67 8.73
N LYS A 120 -15.37 13.76 8.91
CA LYS A 120 -15.81 14.64 7.83
C LYS A 120 -14.68 15.12 6.91
N GLU A 121 -13.54 15.42 7.50
CA GLU A 121 -12.33 15.90 6.80
C GLU A 121 -11.71 14.84 5.89
N TYR A 122 -12.02 13.57 6.13
CA TYR A 122 -11.47 12.41 5.41
C TYR A 122 -12.51 11.64 4.58
N GLN A 123 -13.71 12.18 4.44
CA GLN A 123 -14.74 11.58 3.58
C GLN A 123 -14.30 11.61 2.11
N ASN A 124 -14.72 10.59 1.35
CA ASN A 124 -14.53 10.58 -0.11
C ASN A 124 -15.35 11.71 -0.73
N THR A 125 -14.68 12.76 -1.15
CA THR A 125 -15.28 13.92 -1.84
C THR A 125 -14.94 13.96 -3.33
N THR A 126 -14.05 13.07 -3.79
CA THR A 126 -13.66 12.97 -5.21
C THR A 126 -14.63 12.14 -6.04
N GLY A 127 -15.41 11.28 -5.38
CA GLY A 127 -16.28 10.29 -6.01
C GLY A 127 -15.59 8.94 -6.28
N TYR A 128 -14.26 8.84 -6.15
CA TYR A 128 -13.52 7.61 -6.46
C TYR A 128 -12.45 7.22 -5.44
N SER A 129 -11.89 8.17 -4.68
CA SER A 129 -10.82 7.90 -3.71
C SER A 129 -11.38 7.78 -2.30
N THR A 130 -11.22 6.63 -1.68
CA THR A 130 -11.71 6.33 -0.32
C THR A 130 -10.55 6.30 0.67
N PRO A 131 -10.39 7.33 1.52
CA PRO A 131 -9.45 7.32 2.64
C PRO A 131 -9.80 6.22 3.66
N TYR A 132 -8.79 5.55 4.22
CA TYR A 132 -9.00 4.47 5.18
C TYR A 132 -8.06 4.52 6.41
N THR A 133 -6.90 5.17 6.33
CA THR A 133 -5.97 5.42 7.43
C THR A 133 -5.32 6.79 7.29
N LEU A 134 -4.67 7.26 8.37
CA LEU A 134 -3.80 8.44 8.36
C LEU A 134 -2.36 8.01 8.60
N ASP A 135 -1.47 8.47 7.72
CA ASP A 135 -0.04 8.23 7.82
C ASP A 135 0.66 9.50 8.33
N GLY A 136 1.30 9.42 9.48
CA GLY A 136 2.11 10.48 10.06
C GLY A 136 3.56 10.44 9.58
N SER A 137 4.14 11.58 9.21
CA SER A 137 5.56 11.69 8.88
C SER A 137 6.41 11.63 10.16
N VAL A 138 7.35 10.68 10.25
CA VAL A 138 8.25 10.52 11.41
C VAL A 138 9.70 10.31 10.97
N LEU A 139 10.63 10.60 11.87
CA LEU A 139 12.03 10.19 11.75
C LEU A 139 12.21 8.90 12.56
N ILE A 140 12.91 7.93 11.98
CA ILE A 140 13.40 6.75 12.71
C ILE A 140 14.87 7.00 13.00
N VAL A 141 15.28 6.81 14.24
CA VAL A 141 16.65 7.10 14.70
C VAL A 141 17.24 5.86 15.36
N ASN A 142 18.40 5.41 14.90
CA ASN A 142 19.16 4.37 15.58
C ASN A 142 20.06 5.00 16.65
N PRO A 143 19.83 4.71 17.95
CA PRO A 143 20.54 5.37 19.04
C PRO A 143 22.03 5.02 19.09
N ASP A 144 22.43 3.85 18.61
CA ASP A 144 23.83 3.41 18.62
C ASP A 144 24.66 4.12 17.55
N LEU A 145 24.04 4.48 16.43
CA LEU A 145 24.69 5.18 15.33
C LEU A 145 24.64 6.70 15.47
N THR A 146 23.75 7.21 16.32
CA THR A 146 23.62 8.66 16.61
C THR A 146 24.23 9.07 17.95
N LYS A 147 25.16 8.30 18.49
CA LYS A 147 25.77 8.50 19.81
C LYS A 147 26.03 9.97 20.18
N GLY A 148 25.34 10.45 21.23
CA GLY A 148 25.45 11.81 21.72
C GLY A 148 24.80 12.90 20.86
N MET A 149 24.21 12.57 19.72
CA MET A 149 23.40 13.50 18.92
C MET A 149 21.96 13.47 19.40
N ASN A 150 21.40 14.64 19.70
CA ASN A 150 19.98 14.80 19.93
C ASN A 150 19.32 15.07 18.57
N ILE A 151 18.44 14.17 18.13
CA ILE A 151 17.64 14.28 16.90
C ILE A 151 16.18 14.42 17.32
N GLU A 152 15.64 15.62 17.23
CA GLU A 152 14.26 15.97 17.60
C GLU A 152 13.42 16.47 16.42
N GLY A 153 14.08 16.79 15.29
CA GLY A 153 13.40 17.32 14.12
C GLY A 153 14.30 17.47 12.92
N TYR A 154 13.78 18.10 11.90
CA TYR A 154 14.45 18.28 10.62
C TYR A 154 15.71 19.15 10.75
N SER A 155 15.68 20.20 11.57
CA SER A 155 16.82 21.07 11.82
C SER A 155 18.06 20.34 12.37
N ASP A 156 17.86 19.18 13.00
CA ASP A 156 18.94 18.37 13.55
C ASP A 156 19.61 17.45 12.51
N LEU A 157 19.04 17.33 11.30
CA LEU A 157 19.56 16.46 10.25
C LEU A 157 20.68 17.07 9.43
N ILE A 158 20.87 18.42 9.48
CA ILE A 158 21.90 19.13 8.73
C ILE A 158 23.23 19.13 9.53
N LYS A 159 23.67 17.97 9.98
CA LYS A 159 24.92 17.78 10.69
C LYS A 159 25.90 17.00 9.81
N PRO A 160 27.17 17.48 9.63
CA PRO A 160 28.15 16.79 8.80
C PRO A 160 28.38 15.32 9.18
N GLU A 161 28.24 15.01 10.48
CA GLU A 161 28.40 13.67 11.04
C GLU A 161 27.36 12.67 10.51
N LEU A 162 26.23 13.17 9.98
CA LEU A 162 25.16 12.38 9.38
C LEU A 162 25.33 12.15 7.86
N LYS A 163 26.42 12.66 7.26
CA LYS A 163 26.67 12.45 5.83
C LYS A 163 26.74 10.96 5.49
N GLY A 164 25.92 10.53 4.51
CA GLY A 164 25.78 9.15 4.06
C GLY A 164 25.15 8.20 5.07
N LYS A 165 24.56 8.73 6.16
CA LYS A 165 23.92 7.96 7.24
C LYS A 165 22.42 8.21 7.38
N ILE A 166 21.84 9.02 6.50
CA ILE A 166 20.41 9.28 6.43
C ILE A 166 19.84 8.52 5.23
N ALA A 167 18.82 7.73 5.48
CA ALA A 167 18.05 7.05 4.43
C ALA A 167 16.75 7.79 4.13
N THR A 168 16.40 7.86 2.86
CA THR A 168 15.08 8.30 2.37
C THR A 168 14.67 7.48 1.16
N ALA A 169 13.40 7.48 0.82
CA ALA A 169 12.95 6.98 -0.47
C ALA A 169 12.83 8.14 -1.48
N ASP A 170 12.71 7.78 -2.76
CA ASP A 170 12.49 8.75 -3.83
C ASP A 170 11.07 9.33 -3.72
N PRO A 171 10.90 10.65 -3.54
CA PRO A 171 9.58 11.29 -3.47
C PRO A 171 8.70 11.10 -4.73
N ALA A 172 9.31 10.85 -5.89
CA ALA A 172 8.57 10.56 -7.12
C ALA A 172 7.97 9.14 -7.13
N ASN A 173 8.51 8.22 -6.32
CA ASN A 173 8.12 6.81 -6.34
C ASN A 173 7.52 6.32 -5.00
N SER A 174 7.57 7.13 -3.94
CA SER A 174 7.08 6.77 -2.61
C SER A 174 6.20 7.88 -2.03
N SER A 175 4.94 7.56 -1.71
CA SER A 175 4.00 8.50 -1.10
C SER A 175 4.46 9.02 0.26
N SER A 176 5.07 8.17 1.09
CA SER A 176 5.62 8.59 2.38
C SER A 176 6.85 9.48 2.23
N ALA A 177 7.70 9.25 1.23
CA ALA A 177 8.82 10.14 0.93
C ALA A 177 8.33 11.49 0.38
N PHE A 178 7.27 11.51 -0.42
CA PHE A 178 6.62 12.75 -0.84
C PHE A 178 6.02 13.50 0.35
N ALA A 179 5.36 12.79 1.28
CA ALA A 179 4.87 13.38 2.52
C ALA A 179 6.00 13.97 3.37
N GLN A 180 7.14 13.28 3.47
CA GLN A 180 8.32 13.81 4.14
C GLN A 180 8.86 15.08 3.48
N LEU A 181 8.95 15.12 2.14
CA LEU A 181 9.37 16.30 1.40
C LEU A 181 8.43 17.49 1.67
N THR A 182 7.12 17.27 1.57
CA THR A 182 6.12 18.32 1.82
C THR A 182 6.15 18.80 3.27
N ASN A 183 6.36 17.89 4.23
CA ASN A 183 6.49 18.23 5.64
C ASN A 183 7.74 19.09 5.92
N MET A 184 8.89 18.71 5.34
CA MET A 184 10.14 19.49 5.45
C MET A 184 9.98 20.90 4.86
N LEU A 185 9.38 21.01 3.66
CA LEU A 185 9.15 22.31 3.03
C LEU A 185 8.23 23.20 3.90
N GLN A 186 7.17 22.62 4.45
CA GLN A 186 6.26 23.36 5.33
C GLN A 186 6.96 23.79 6.63
N ALA A 187 7.79 22.93 7.21
CA ALA A 187 8.54 23.22 8.43
C ALA A 187 9.57 24.34 8.22
N GLU A 188 10.15 24.45 7.03
CA GLU A 188 11.24 25.39 6.72
C GLU A 188 10.76 26.69 6.05
N GLY A 189 9.44 26.92 5.97
CA GLY A 189 8.87 28.22 5.50
C GLY A 189 7.82 28.11 4.41
N GLY A 190 7.61 26.92 3.83
CA GLY A 190 6.57 26.65 2.84
C GLY A 190 7.09 26.29 1.47
N TYR A 191 6.16 25.87 0.60
CA TYR A 191 6.47 25.26 -0.71
C TYR A 191 7.10 26.24 -1.71
N THR A 192 6.91 27.53 -1.52
CA THR A 192 7.40 28.60 -2.40
C THR A 192 8.58 29.37 -1.80
N ASP A 193 9.03 29.01 -0.60
CA ASP A 193 10.16 29.67 0.05
C ASP A 193 11.51 29.08 -0.41
N ASP A 194 12.38 29.92 -0.93
CA ASP A 194 13.72 29.52 -1.38
C ASP A 194 14.58 28.95 -0.25
N LYS A 195 14.35 29.35 1.00
CA LYS A 195 15.06 28.82 2.18
C LYS A 195 14.66 27.36 2.42
N ALA A 196 13.36 27.03 2.31
CA ALA A 196 12.89 25.67 2.45
C ALA A 196 13.52 24.76 1.40
N TRP A 197 13.57 25.19 0.15
CA TRP A 197 14.23 24.43 -0.91
C TRP A 197 15.75 24.35 -0.74
N THR A 198 16.37 25.38 -0.16
CA THR A 198 17.80 25.33 0.19
C THR A 198 18.06 24.29 1.27
N TYR A 199 17.21 24.24 2.31
CA TYR A 199 17.28 23.17 3.32
C TYR A 199 17.19 21.78 2.68
N VAL A 200 16.19 21.53 1.84
CA VAL A 200 15.99 20.24 1.15
C VAL A 200 17.24 19.87 0.33
N LYS A 201 17.79 20.79 -0.46
CA LYS A 201 19.02 20.56 -1.25
C LYS A 201 20.20 20.17 -0.37
N ASN A 202 20.39 20.87 0.76
CA ASN A 202 21.46 20.58 1.71
C ASN A 202 21.29 19.19 2.35
N LEU A 203 20.06 18.84 2.75
CA LEU A 203 19.77 17.53 3.30
C LEU A 203 20.02 16.42 2.27
N PHE A 204 19.55 16.57 1.03
CA PHE A 204 19.81 15.57 -0.02
C PHE A 204 21.29 15.45 -0.39
N THR A 205 22.07 16.51 -0.24
CA THR A 205 23.54 16.45 -0.35
C THR A 205 24.15 15.61 0.78
N LEU A 206 23.64 15.71 2.01
CA LEU A 206 24.08 14.89 3.14
C LEU A 206 23.60 13.43 3.04
N ILE A 207 22.45 13.17 2.46
CA ILE A 207 21.95 11.83 2.17
C ILE A 207 22.93 11.06 1.27
N ASP A 208 23.65 11.76 0.39
CA ASP A 208 24.75 11.21 -0.39
C ASP A 208 24.39 9.97 -1.22
N GLY A 209 23.22 10.06 -1.91
CA GLY A 209 22.73 8.99 -2.78
C GLY A 209 22.06 7.81 -2.08
N LYS A 210 21.85 7.86 -0.76
CA LYS A 210 21.13 6.83 0.01
C LYS A 210 19.60 6.97 -0.16
N ILE A 211 19.15 6.92 -1.41
CA ILE A 211 17.76 7.07 -1.82
C ILE A 211 17.25 5.72 -2.30
N GLY A 212 16.29 5.16 -1.57
CA GLY A 212 15.63 3.91 -1.90
C GLY A 212 14.46 4.08 -2.86
N SER A 213 14.03 3.01 -3.51
CA SER A 213 12.83 3.00 -4.36
C SER A 213 11.52 2.96 -3.56
N SER A 214 11.56 2.50 -2.31
CA SER A 214 10.39 2.35 -1.43
C SER A 214 10.70 2.70 0.01
N SER A 215 9.67 3.05 0.78
CA SER A 215 9.78 3.34 2.20
C SER A 215 10.17 2.12 3.06
N SER A 216 9.87 0.90 2.60
CA SER A 216 10.23 -0.31 3.34
C SER A 216 11.74 -0.48 3.48
N GLY A 217 12.51 -0.14 2.47
CA GLY A 217 13.98 -0.13 2.55
C GLY A 217 14.51 0.88 3.57
N VAL A 218 13.83 2.03 3.72
CA VAL A 218 14.26 3.09 4.64
C VAL A 218 14.15 2.65 6.10
N TYR A 219 12.97 2.21 6.55
CA TYR A 219 12.79 1.86 7.96
C TYR A 219 13.53 0.57 8.34
N LYS A 220 13.64 -0.39 7.42
CA LYS A 220 14.43 -1.61 7.64
C LYS A 220 15.92 -1.29 7.79
N ALA A 221 16.51 -0.46 6.94
CA ALA A 221 17.94 -0.08 7.03
C ALA A 221 18.31 0.58 8.38
N VAL A 222 17.39 1.34 8.97
CA VAL A 222 17.63 1.93 10.31
C VAL A 222 17.49 0.88 11.42
N ALA A 223 16.48 0.02 11.34
CA ALA A 223 16.26 -1.05 12.31
C ALA A 223 17.41 -2.07 12.32
N ASP A 224 17.94 -2.39 11.14
CA ASP A 224 19.07 -3.32 10.96
C ASP A 224 20.43 -2.69 11.32
N GLY A 225 20.47 -1.38 11.66
CA GLY A 225 21.69 -0.68 12.04
C GLY A 225 22.59 -0.29 10.87
N GLU A 226 22.08 -0.27 9.67
CA GLU A 226 22.82 0.18 8.46
C GLU A 226 22.82 1.69 8.32
N MET A 227 21.73 2.35 8.80
CA MET A 227 21.54 3.80 8.72
C MET A 227 21.23 4.40 10.08
N ALA A 228 21.75 5.61 10.33
CA ALA A 228 21.57 6.32 11.60
C ALA A 228 20.17 6.94 11.72
N VAL A 229 19.65 7.48 10.61
CA VAL A 229 18.34 8.13 10.55
C VAL A 229 17.62 7.72 9.28
N GLY A 230 16.30 7.56 9.37
CA GLY A 230 15.41 7.32 8.22
C GLY A 230 14.26 8.32 8.20
N LEU A 231 13.99 8.89 7.03
CA LEU A 231 12.79 9.69 6.76
C LEU A 231 11.65 8.72 6.41
N SER A 232 10.71 8.50 7.32
CA SER A 232 9.72 7.42 7.21
C SER A 232 8.32 7.87 7.63
N TYR A 233 7.45 6.92 7.89
CA TYR A 233 6.10 7.15 8.36
C TYR A 233 5.78 6.28 9.59
N GLU A 234 4.73 6.65 10.30
CA GLU A 234 4.44 6.21 11.66
C GLU A 234 4.21 4.71 11.79
N ASP A 235 3.33 4.11 10.98
CA ASP A 235 2.90 2.72 11.14
C ASP A 235 4.06 1.73 11.25
N PRO A 236 4.96 1.55 10.25
CA PRO A 236 6.04 0.59 10.36
C PRO A 236 7.09 0.99 11.40
N ALA A 237 7.28 2.29 11.66
CA ALA A 237 8.21 2.77 12.66
C ALA A 237 7.79 2.37 14.08
N VAL A 238 6.52 2.59 14.42
CA VAL A 238 5.95 2.21 15.73
C VAL A 238 5.86 0.70 15.85
N LYS A 239 5.52 -0.01 14.78
CA LYS A 239 5.52 -1.48 14.79
C LYS A 239 6.92 -2.04 15.09
N LEU A 240 7.96 -1.57 14.41
CA LEU A 240 9.33 -2.00 14.67
C LEU A 240 9.77 -1.71 16.11
N LEU A 241 9.40 -0.54 16.64
CA LEU A 241 9.67 -0.18 18.04
C LEU A 241 8.98 -1.16 19.00
N ASN A 242 7.70 -1.49 18.77
CA ASN A 242 6.92 -2.43 19.57
C ASN A 242 7.48 -3.86 19.48
N ASP A 243 8.04 -4.24 18.34
CA ASP A 243 8.69 -5.54 18.10
C ASP A 243 10.10 -5.60 18.75
N GLY A 244 10.55 -4.52 19.39
CA GLY A 244 11.83 -4.48 20.15
C GLY A 244 13.04 -4.07 19.31
N ALA A 245 12.87 -3.49 18.12
CA ALA A 245 13.97 -2.95 17.36
C ALA A 245 14.65 -1.80 18.14
N ASN A 246 15.99 -1.72 18.07
CA ASN A 246 16.77 -0.66 18.73
C ASN A 246 16.68 0.65 17.95
N ILE A 247 15.50 1.26 17.99
CA ILE A 247 15.19 2.52 17.31
C ILE A 247 14.44 3.48 18.24
N LYS A 248 14.43 4.76 17.86
CA LYS A 248 13.50 5.76 18.38
C LYS A 248 12.63 6.26 17.25
N VAL A 249 11.36 6.47 17.53
CA VAL A 249 10.42 7.15 16.63
C VAL A 249 10.34 8.60 17.10
N VAL A 250 10.65 9.52 16.19
CA VAL A 250 10.69 10.97 16.47
C VAL A 250 9.67 11.65 15.59
N TYR A 251 8.70 12.31 16.21
CA TYR A 251 7.81 13.26 15.54
C TYR A 251 8.56 14.60 15.49
N PRO A 252 8.84 15.14 14.28
CA PRO A 252 9.62 16.36 14.16
C PRO A 252 9.04 17.50 15.02
N LYS A 253 9.89 18.17 15.81
CA LYS A 253 9.48 19.30 16.66
C LYS A 253 8.91 20.48 15.87
N GLU A 254 9.26 20.58 14.60
CA GLU A 254 8.71 21.57 13.66
C GLU A 254 7.26 21.28 13.27
N GLY A 255 6.78 20.08 13.54
CA GLY A 255 5.44 19.59 13.23
C GLY A 255 5.44 18.36 12.34
N THR A 256 4.37 17.59 12.43
CA THR A 256 4.15 16.38 11.64
C THR A 256 2.84 16.50 10.86
N VAL A 257 2.89 16.24 9.56
CA VAL A 257 1.69 16.09 8.76
C VAL A 257 1.14 14.67 8.88
N PHE A 258 -0.17 14.56 8.96
CA PHE A 258 -0.92 13.30 8.85
C PHE A 258 -1.72 13.36 7.55
N LEU A 259 -1.37 12.51 6.62
CA LEU A 259 -2.01 12.45 5.31
C LEU A 259 -2.85 11.18 5.19
N PRO A 260 -4.05 11.26 4.57
CA PRO A 260 -4.84 10.07 4.35
C PRO A 260 -4.20 9.17 3.30
N ALA A 261 -4.05 7.89 3.62
CA ALA A 261 -3.87 6.83 2.65
C ALA A 261 -5.23 6.44 2.10
N SER A 262 -5.31 6.21 0.81
CA SER A 262 -6.57 5.97 0.10
C SER A 262 -6.56 4.66 -0.68
N ALA A 263 -7.76 4.20 -1.03
CA ALA A 263 -7.99 3.12 -1.97
C ALA A 263 -8.99 3.56 -3.05
N ALA A 264 -8.87 2.98 -4.24
CA ALA A 264 -9.81 3.22 -5.33
C ALA A 264 -10.01 1.98 -6.19
N ILE A 265 -11.19 1.87 -6.79
CA ILE A 265 -11.51 0.87 -7.79
C ILE A 265 -10.91 1.33 -9.13
N ILE A 266 -10.19 0.45 -9.79
CA ILE A 266 -9.60 0.72 -11.08
C ILE A 266 -10.70 0.72 -12.14
N LYS A 267 -10.66 1.68 -13.06
CA LYS A 267 -11.63 1.80 -14.15
C LYS A 267 -11.64 0.55 -15.00
N ASN A 268 -12.81 0.04 -15.34
CA ASN A 268 -13.00 -1.21 -16.06
C ASN A 268 -12.45 -2.46 -15.33
N ALA A 269 -12.37 -2.43 -14.00
CA ALA A 269 -12.01 -3.59 -13.18
C ALA A 269 -12.88 -4.80 -13.52
N LYS A 270 -12.25 -5.98 -13.62
CA LYS A 270 -12.96 -7.23 -14.01
C LYS A 270 -13.87 -7.74 -12.91
N ASN A 271 -13.49 -7.53 -11.66
CA ASN A 271 -14.20 -8.02 -10.48
C ASN A 271 -14.87 -6.87 -9.71
N MET A 272 -15.62 -6.03 -10.43
CA MET A 272 -16.21 -4.78 -9.93
C MET A 272 -16.99 -4.94 -8.62
N GLU A 273 -17.84 -5.95 -8.50
CA GLU A 273 -18.66 -6.16 -7.28
C GLU A 273 -17.80 -6.57 -6.08
N ASN A 274 -16.75 -7.35 -6.31
CA ASN A 274 -15.78 -7.69 -5.27
C ASN A 274 -14.94 -6.46 -4.85
N ALA A 275 -14.61 -5.61 -5.83
CA ALA A 275 -13.92 -4.35 -5.58
C ALA A 275 -14.74 -3.40 -4.71
N LYS A 276 -16.03 -3.25 -4.96
CA LYS A 276 -16.94 -2.46 -4.11
C LYS A 276 -17.02 -3.01 -2.70
N LYS A 277 -17.16 -4.34 -2.54
CA LYS A 277 -17.13 -4.99 -1.22
C LYS A 277 -15.85 -4.70 -0.46
N PHE A 278 -14.69 -4.69 -1.13
CA PHE A 278 -13.41 -4.38 -0.51
C PHE A 278 -13.35 -2.93 -0.04
N ILE A 279 -13.81 -1.97 -0.84
CA ILE A 279 -13.87 -0.55 -0.45
C ILE A 279 -14.78 -0.36 0.77
N ASP A 280 -15.97 -0.98 0.80
CA ASP A 280 -16.88 -0.90 1.94
C ASP A 280 -16.25 -1.56 3.19
N PHE A 281 -15.55 -2.69 2.99
CA PHE A 281 -14.91 -3.44 4.06
C PHE A 281 -13.81 -2.65 4.77
N ILE A 282 -12.90 -2.02 4.05
CA ILE A 282 -11.74 -1.32 4.66
C ILE A 282 -12.12 -0.13 5.51
N ILE A 283 -13.31 0.46 5.32
CA ILE A 283 -13.84 1.55 6.17
C ILE A 283 -15.02 1.10 7.04
N SER A 284 -15.31 -0.20 7.09
CA SER A 284 -16.31 -0.75 8.02
C SER A 284 -15.88 -0.58 9.48
N GLN A 285 -16.85 -0.56 10.42
CA GLN A 285 -16.54 -0.44 11.85
C GLN A 285 -15.54 -1.50 12.32
N GLU A 286 -15.80 -2.76 11.96
CA GLU A 286 -14.97 -3.89 12.33
C GLU A 286 -13.48 -3.72 11.94
N VAL A 287 -13.22 -3.32 10.69
CA VAL A 287 -11.84 -3.12 10.21
C VAL A 287 -11.21 -1.90 10.86
N GLN A 288 -11.95 -0.80 10.96
CA GLN A 288 -11.42 0.43 11.56
C GLN A 288 -11.11 0.26 13.06
N ASP A 289 -11.92 -0.50 13.79
CA ASP A 289 -11.64 -0.88 15.18
C ASP A 289 -10.39 -1.77 15.26
N THR A 290 -10.25 -2.75 14.36
CA THR A 290 -9.06 -3.60 14.29
C THR A 290 -7.81 -2.76 14.00
N LEU A 291 -7.86 -1.85 13.03
CA LEU A 291 -6.72 -0.97 12.72
C LEU A 291 -6.32 -0.11 13.92
N GLY A 292 -7.28 0.45 14.65
CA GLY A 292 -7.01 1.32 15.80
C GLY A 292 -6.59 0.60 17.08
N THR A 293 -6.92 -0.69 17.25
CA THR A 293 -6.69 -1.44 18.51
C THR A 293 -5.63 -2.52 18.41
N THR A 294 -5.44 -3.12 17.24
CA THR A 294 -4.53 -4.27 17.07
C THR A 294 -3.34 -3.97 16.16
N THR A 295 -3.36 -2.83 15.48
CA THR A 295 -2.25 -2.37 14.63
C THR A 295 -1.73 -1.01 15.09
N THR A 296 -0.73 -0.50 14.39
CA THR A 296 -0.16 0.83 14.61
C THR A 296 -0.75 1.89 13.68
N ASN A 297 -1.81 1.54 12.95
CA ASN A 297 -2.48 2.43 12.01
C ASN A 297 -3.48 3.35 12.72
N ARG A 298 -3.69 4.54 12.15
CA ARG A 298 -4.69 5.51 12.63
C ARG A 298 -5.96 5.39 11.78
N PRO A 299 -7.09 4.93 12.35
CA PRO A 299 -8.34 4.84 11.62
C PRO A 299 -8.91 6.23 11.26
N VAL A 300 -9.77 6.27 10.24
CA VAL A 300 -10.45 7.50 9.79
C VAL A 300 -11.92 7.52 10.17
N ARG A 301 -12.45 6.48 10.80
CA ARG A 301 -13.86 6.39 11.17
C ARG A 301 -14.16 7.19 12.45
N LYS A 302 -15.35 7.74 12.54
CA LYS A 302 -15.89 8.33 13.79
C LYS A 302 -16.08 7.22 14.82
N ASN A 303 -15.75 7.49 16.06
CA ASN A 303 -16.03 6.63 17.21
C ASN A 303 -17.51 6.68 17.58
#